data_707563bc9b07e4e66b76c83f539c13a2
#
_entry.id   707563bc9b07e4e66b76c83f539c13a2
#
_cell.length_a   1.000
_cell.length_b   1.000
_cell.length_c   1.000
_cell.angle_alpha   90.00
_cell.angle_beta   90.00
_cell.angle_gamma   90.00
#
_symmetry.space_group_name_H-M   'P 1'
#
loop_
_entity.id
_entity.type
_entity.pdbx_description
1 polymer ?
#
loop_
_entity_poly.entity_id
_entity_poly.type
_entity_poly.pdbx_seq_one_letter_code
_entity_poly.pdbx_strand_id
1 'polypeptide(L)'
;MAFPAEKGRYTFADCLAWDEKERAELIGGEIVMMAPPSRVHQKICGELFRQLANFLEGKKCEVYAAPFAVRLFEKSGDAPEDVNTMVEPDISVVCDRDKLDSHGCKGAPDLVVEVPSPSTQRHDRLVKLDLYQRAGVREYWIISPE
;
A
#
# COMPACT_ATOMS: atom_id res chain seq x y z
N MET A 1 7.77 -4.51 -18.43
CA MET A 1 8.94 -3.64 -18.59
C MET A 1 9.57 -3.39 -17.23
N ALA A 2 10.86 -3.63 -17.10
CA ALA A 2 11.56 -3.40 -15.85
C ALA A 2 11.84 -1.90 -15.65
N PHE A 3 11.92 -1.45 -14.39
CA PHE A 3 12.40 -0.10 -14.11
C PHE A 3 13.82 0.07 -14.63
N PRO A 4 14.14 1.19 -15.29
CA PRO A 4 15.50 1.44 -15.73
C PRO A 4 16.42 1.55 -14.52
N ALA A 5 17.50 0.79 -14.50
CA ALA A 5 18.43 0.72 -13.37
C ALA A 5 19.13 2.05 -13.05
N GLU A 6 19.15 2.97 -13.99
CA GLU A 6 19.92 4.20 -13.91
C GLU A 6 19.08 5.46 -13.61
N LYS A 7 17.77 5.33 -13.48
CA LYS A 7 16.94 6.49 -13.18
C LYS A 7 17.09 6.86 -11.70
N GLY A 8 17.55 8.05 -11.40
CA GLY A 8 17.81 8.49 -10.03
C GLY A 8 16.57 8.64 -9.17
N ARG A 9 15.43 9.00 -9.75
CA ARG A 9 14.16 9.16 -9.04
C ARG A 9 13.01 8.70 -9.90
N TYR A 10 12.07 8.01 -9.26
CA TYR A 10 10.89 7.46 -9.91
C TYR A 10 9.64 8.15 -9.42
N THR A 11 8.58 8.06 -10.23
CA THR A 11 7.26 8.59 -9.91
C THR A 11 6.21 7.51 -10.12
N PHE A 12 4.97 7.80 -9.73
CA PHE A 12 3.87 6.88 -9.96
C PHE A 12 3.63 6.61 -11.45
N ALA A 13 3.97 7.57 -12.32
CA ALA A 13 3.91 7.36 -13.76
C ALA A 13 4.80 6.19 -14.20
N ASP A 14 5.98 6.06 -13.59
CA ASP A 14 6.87 4.93 -13.84
C ASP A 14 6.24 3.62 -13.36
N CYS A 15 5.56 3.66 -12.22
CA CYS A 15 4.88 2.48 -11.67
C CYS A 15 3.74 2.00 -12.57
N LEU A 16 3.00 2.92 -13.17
CA LEU A 16 1.93 2.58 -14.11
C LEU A 16 2.46 1.89 -15.38
N ALA A 17 3.70 2.17 -15.76
CA ALA A 17 4.37 1.53 -16.90
C ALA A 17 5.10 0.23 -16.50
N TRP A 18 5.13 -0.10 -15.22
CA TRP A 18 5.85 -1.26 -14.70
C TRP A 18 5.18 -2.58 -15.09
N ASP A 19 6.00 -3.58 -15.41
CA ASP A 19 5.51 -4.94 -15.66
C ASP A 19 5.08 -5.57 -14.33
N GLU A 20 3.83 -5.97 -14.25
CA GLU A 20 3.19 -6.44 -13.01
C GLU A 20 3.72 -7.77 -12.46
N LYS A 21 4.66 -8.42 -13.12
CA LYS A 21 5.22 -9.70 -12.66
C LYS A 21 5.95 -9.57 -11.34
N GLU A 22 6.55 -8.42 -11.07
CA GLU A 22 7.26 -8.16 -9.82
C GLU A 22 6.62 -6.97 -9.13
N ARG A 23 6.29 -7.12 -7.87
CA ARG A 23 5.66 -6.07 -7.09
C ARG A 23 6.72 -5.18 -6.47
N ALA A 24 6.46 -3.88 -6.47
CA ALA A 24 7.35 -2.90 -5.88
C ALA A 24 6.55 -1.77 -5.26
N GLU A 25 7.11 -1.17 -4.23
CA GLU A 25 6.62 0.08 -3.65
C GLU A 25 7.52 1.22 -4.05
N LEU A 26 7.00 2.44 -3.97
CA LEU A 26 7.73 3.66 -4.30
C LEU A 26 7.75 4.55 -3.06
N ILE A 27 8.93 4.81 -2.52
CA ILE A 27 9.06 5.60 -1.29
C ILE A 27 10.09 6.71 -1.52
N GLY A 28 9.61 7.94 -1.53
CA GLY A 28 10.46 9.10 -1.76
C GLY A 28 11.20 9.07 -3.09
N GLY A 29 10.59 8.48 -4.12
CA GLY A 29 11.21 8.34 -5.44
C GLY A 29 12.11 7.13 -5.59
N GLU A 30 12.24 6.31 -4.56
CA GLU A 30 13.05 5.08 -4.59
C GLU A 30 12.16 3.86 -4.72
N ILE A 31 12.59 2.90 -5.53
CA ILE A 31 11.87 1.64 -5.74
C ILE A 31 12.29 0.64 -4.66
N VAL A 32 11.30 0.09 -3.97
CA VAL A 32 11.49 -0.95 -2.96
C VAL A 32 10.80 -2.21 -3.46
N MET A 33 11.59 -3.22 -3.83
CA MET A 33 11.04 -4.49 -4.31
C MET A 33 10.39 -5.26 -3.16
N MET A 34 9.25 -5.85 -3.44
CA MET A 34 8.50 -6.65 -2.46
C MET A 34 8.80 -8.14 -2.65
N ALA A 35 9.02 -8.82 -1.53
CA ALA A 35 9.19 -10.27 -1.55
C ALA A 35 7.85 -10.97 -1.82
N PRO A 36 7.86 -12.14 -2.49
CA PRO A 36 6.63 -12.94 -2.63
C PRO A 36 6.10 -13.33 -1.25
N PRO A 37 4.77 -13.30 -1.05
CA PRO A 37 4.19 -13.65 0.25
C PRO A 37 4.32 -15.15 0.51
N SER A 38 4.50 -15.52 1.79
CA SER A 38 4.44 -16.91 2.21
C SER A 38 2.99 -17.39 2.29
N ARG A 39 2.81 -18.71 2.36
CA ARG A 39 1.49 -19.30 2.56
C ARG A 39 0.84 -18.80 3.85
N VAL A 40 1.61 -18.73 4.93
CA VAL A 40 1.11 -18.25 6.23
C VAL A 40 0.67 -16.79 6.13
N HIS A 41 1.46 -15.95 5.48
CA HIS A 41 1.11 -14.57 5.22
C HIS A 41 -0.23 -14.46 4.48
N GLN A 42 -0.39 -15.22 3.40
CA GLN A 42 -1.62 -15.23 2.63
C GLN A 42 -2.82 -15.68 3.46
N LYS A 43 -2.62 -16.70 4.31
CA LYS A 43 -3.69 -17.22 5.18
C LYS A 43 -4.17 -16.15 6.16
N ILE A 44 -3.24 -15.46 6.79
CA ILE A 44 -3.55 -14.39 7.75
C ILE A 44 -4.26 -13.24 7.06
N CYS A 45 -3.72 -12.77 5.94
CA CYS A 45 -4.33 -11.68 5.19
C CYS A 45 -5.72 -12.02 4.69
N GLY A 46 -5.90 -13.24 4.18
CA GLY A 46 -7.20 -13.69 3.69
C GLY A 46 -8.25 -13.78 4.78
N GLU A 47 -7.87 -14.31 5.94
CA GLU A 47 -8.79 -14.44 7.08
C GLU A 47 -9.19 -13.08 7.64
N LEU A 48 -8.23 -12.18 7.81
CA LEU A 48 -8.51 -10.84 8.30
C LEU A 48 -9.33 -10.05 7.28
N PHE A 49 -9.00 -10.16 6.01
CA PHE A 49 -9.78 -9.52 4.94
C PHE A 49 -11.24 -9.97 4.98
N ARG A 50 -11.47 -11.27 5.13
CA ARG A 50 -12.82 -11.83 5.21
C ARG A 50 -13.60 -11.22 6.37
N GLN A 51 -13.00 -11.15 7.54
CA GLN A 51 -13.66 -10.58 8.73
C GLN A 51 -13.97 -9.10 8.54
N LEU A 52 -13.03 -8.33 8.00
CA LEU A 52 -13.26 -6.91 7.74
C LEU A 52 -14.31 -6.69 6.67
N ALA A 53 -14.29 -7.48 5.60
CA ALA A 53 -15.28 -7.37 4.53
C ALA A 53 -16.69 -7.70 5.04
N ASN A 54 -16.82 -8.73 5.86
CA ASN A 54 -18.11 -9.09 6.47
C ASN A 54 -18.61 -7.99 7.38
N PHE A 55 -17.72 -7.43 8.21
CA PHE A 55 -18.08 -6.35 9.12
C PHE A 55 -18.54 -5.09 8.38
N LEU A 56 -17.85 -4.78 7.28
CA LEU A 56 -18.08 -3.54 6.53
C LEU A 56 -19.23 -3.64 5.51
N GLU A 57 -19.78 -4.83 5.29
CA GLU A 57 -20.85 -5.03 4.34
C GLU A 57 -22.04 -4.12 4.67
N GLY A 58 -22.51 -3.38 3.67
CA GLY A 58 -23.60 -2.43 3.85
C GLY A 58 -23.22 -1.14 4.55
N LYS A 59 -21.94 -0.96 4.90
CA LYS A 59 -21.45 0.26 5.54
C LYS A 59 -20.71 1.14 4.54
N LYS A 60 -20.35 2.34 4.96
CA LYS A 60 -19.74 3.35 4.10
C LYS A 60 -18.32 2.95 3.66
N CYS A 61 -17.53 2.38 4.57
CA CYS A 61 -16.12 2.09 4.31
C CYS A 61 -15.96 0.84 3.45
N GLU A 62 -14.95 0.85 2.59
CA GLU A 62 -14.62 -0.27 1.72
C GLU A 62 -13.25 -0.83 2.08
N VAL A 63 -13.10 -2.15 2.00
CA VAL A 63 -11.84 -2.84 2.29
C VAL A 63 -11.25 -3.41 1.01
N TYR A 64 -9.92 -3.28 0.87
CA TYR A 64 -9.18 -3.76 -0.29
C TYR A 64 -7.98 -4.58 0.17
N ALA A 65 -7.74 -5.70 -0.52
CA ALA A 65 -6.55 -6.51 -0.33
C ALA A 65 -5.47 -6.11 -1.35
N ALA A 66 -4.21 -6.36 -1.01
CA ALA A 66 -3.12 -6.15 -1.95
C ALA A 66 -3.27 -7.04 -3.20
N PRO A 67 -2.80 -6.61 -4.37
CA PRO A 67 -2.18 -5.31 -4.62
C PRO A 67 -3.23 -4.20 -4.75
N PHE A 68 -3.03 -3.14 -3.98
CA PHE A 68 -3.92 -1.97 -4.01
C PHE A 68 -3.03 -0.75 -3.78
N ALA A 69 -2.84 0.04 -4.83
CA ALA A 69 -1.89 1.15 -4.79
C ALA A 69 -2.44 2.32 -3.96
N VAL A 70 -1.68 2.70 -2.94
CA VAL A 70 -2.00 3.83 -2.07
C VAL A 70 -0.96 4.92 -2.28
N ARG A 71 -1.39 6.05 -2.82
CA ARG A 71 -0.53 7.20 -3.08
C ARG A 71 -0.65 8.15 -1.89
N LEU A 72 0.15 7.89 -0.89
CA LEU A 72 -0.02 8.46 0.46
C LEU A 72 -0.07 9.98 0.52
N PHE A 73 0.74 10.66 -0.27
CA PHE A 73 0.87 12.13 -0.21
C PHE A 73 0.29 12.83 -1.44
N GLU A 74 -0.45 12.11 -2.28
CA GLU A 74 -1.05 12.72 -3.47
C GLU A 74 -2.09 13.75 -3.08
N LYS A 75 -2.01 14.91 -3.71
CA LYS A 75 -2.92 16.03 -3.51
C LYS A 75 -3.84 16.20 -4.69
N SER A 76 -4.94 16.92 -4.49
CA SER A 76 -5.84 17.28 -5.57
C SER A 76 -5.08 18.04 -6.66
N GLY A 77 -5.24 17.60 -7.90
CA GLY A 77 -4.56 18.20 -9.05
C GLY A 77 -3.21 17.58 -9.39
N ASP A 78 -2.66 16.70 -8.56
CA ASP A 78 -1.40 16.01 -8.87
C ASP A 78 -1.60 15.06 -10.04
N ALA A 79 -0.63 15.10 -10.97
CA ALA A 79 -0.51 14.09 -12.02
C ALA A 79 0.35 12.92 -11.50
N PRO A 80 0.33 11.76 -12.18
CA PRO A 80 1.20 10.64 -11.77
C PRO A 80 2.68 11.01 -11.66
N GLU A 81 3.15 11.94 -12.47
CA GLU A 81 4.54 12.42 -12.44
C GLU A 81 4.87 13.22 -11.17
N ASP A 82 3.86 13.72 -10.47
CA ASP A 82 4.04 14.50 -9.24
C ASP A 82 4.06 13.63 -7.98
N VAL A 83 3.76 12.34 -8.11
CA VAL A 83 3.62 11.42 -6.99
C VAL A 83 4.88 10.57 -6.87
N ASN A 84 5.58 10.69 -5.74
CA ASN A 84 6.84 9.96 -5.52
C ASN A 84 6.74 8.91 -4.41
N THR A 85 5.55 8.67 -3.86
CA THR A 85 5.35 7.65 -2.80
C THR A 85 4.04 6.91 -3.05
N MET A 86 4.18 5.62 -3.29
CA MET A 86 3.07 4.70 -3.47
C MET A 86 3.40 3.39 -2.78
N VAL A 87 2.52 2.95 -1.91
CA VAL A 87 2.68 1.70 -1.18
C VAL A 87 1.53 0.76 -1.51
N GLU A 88 1.75 -0.53 -1.26
CA GLU A 88 0.74 -1.56 -1.47
C GLU A 88 0.52 -2.34 -0.17
N PRO A 89 -0.20 -1.76 0.80
CA PRO A 89 -0.45 -2.45 2.07
C PRO A 89 -1.17 -3.77 1.85
N ASP A 90 -1.00 -4.71 2.77
CA ASP A 90 -1.69 -6.00 2.69
C ASP A 90 -3.19 -5.83 2.71
N ILE A 91 -3.69 -4.92 3.56
CA ILE A 91 -5.12 -4.57 3.61
C ILE A 91 -5.24 -3.07 3.83
N SER A 92 -6.18 -2.45 3.12
CA SER A 92 -6.52 -1.03 3.27
C SER A 92 -8.01 -0.86 3.44
N VAL A 93 -8.44 0.02 4.35
CA VAL A 93 -9.84 0.41 4.50
C VAL A 93 -9.97 1.89 4.18
N VAL A 94 -10.86 2.23 3.27
CA VAL A 94 -11.07 3.60 2.81
C VAL A 94 -12.52 3.98 3.03
N CYS A 95 -12.75 5.03 3.81
CA CYS A 95 -14.11 5.50 4.14
C CYS A 95 -14.53 6.71 3.28
N ASP A 96 -13.57 7.48 2.79
CA ASP A 96 -13.83 8.58 1.86
C ASP A 96 -13.72 8.07 0.42
N ARG A 97 -14.86 7.85 -0.22
CA ARG A 97 -14.89 7.31 -1.58
C ARG A 97 -14.32 8.25 -2.63
N ASP A 98 -14.21 9.53 -2.33
CA ASP A 98 -13.59 10.50 -3.24
C ASP A 98 -12.09 10.26 -3.39
N LYS A 99 -11.49 9.50 -2.47
CA LYS A 99 -10.09 9.07 -2.59
C LYS A 99 -9.90 7.88 -3.52
N LEU A 100 -10.97 7.20 -3.90
CA LEU A 100 -10.88 5.99 -4.74
C LEU A 100 -10.92 6.35 -6.23
N ASP A 101 -10.00 5.77 -7.00
CA ASP A 101 -9.99 5.89 -8.45
C ASP A 101 -9.63 4.54 -9.08
N SER A 102 -9.47 4.50 -10.40
CA SER A 102 -9.18 3.26 -11.11
C SER A 102 -7.83 2.63 -10.76
N HIS A 103 -6.93 3.40 -10.12
CA HIS A 103 -5.60 2.93 -9.76
C HIS A 103 -5.44 2.62 -8.27
N GLY A 104 -6.44 2.88 -7.45
CA GLY A 104 -6.39 2.62 -6.03
C GLY A 104 -6.86 3.79 -5.18
N CYS A 105 -6.03 4.23 -4.25
CA CYS A 105 -6.39 5.27 -3.29
C CYS A 105 -5.48 6.49 -3.43
N LYS A 106 -6.11 7.65 -3.53
CA LYS A 106 -5.43 8.93 -3.57
C LYS A 106 -5.40 9.52 -2.15
N GLY A 107 -4.23 9.51 -1.53
CA GLY A 107 -4.06 9.95 -0.15
C GLY A 107 -4.13 8.80 0.83
N ALA A 108 -4.27 9.13 2.11
CA ALA A 108 -4.21 8.16 3.19
C ALA A 108 -5.52 7.38 3.36
N PRO A 109 -5.48 6.05 3.44
CA PRO A 109 -6.62 5.26 3.91
C PRO A 109 -6.91 5.53 5.38
N ASP A 110 -8.08 5.09 5.85
CA ASP A 110 -8.45 5.19 7.26
C ASP A 110 -7.76 4.13 8.12
N LEU A 111 -7.60 2.93 7.57
CA LEU A 111 -6.89 1.82 8.22
C LEU A 111 -5.95 1.18 7.23
N VAL A 112 -4.74 0.91 7.68
CA VAL A 112 -3.75 0.11 6.94
C VAL A 112 -3.35 -1.07 7.81
N VAL A 113 -3.33 -2.27 7.23
CA VAL A 113 -2.85 -3.48 7.89
C VAL A 113 -1.67 -4.04 7.12
N GLU A 114 -0.60 -4.32 7.83
CA GLU A 114 0.59 -4.98 7.28
C GLU A 114 0.88 -6.25 8.05
N VAL A 115 1.20 -7.33 7.32
CA VAL A 115 1.68 -8.59 7.89
C VAL A 115 3.10 -8.75 7.37
N PRO A 116 4.10 -8.19 8.08
CA PRO A 116 5.47 -8.19 7.57
C PRO A 116 6.08 -9.59 7.61
N SER A 117 7.01 -9.84 6.69
CA SER A 117 7.83 -11.04 6.74
C SER A 117 8.87 -10.91 7.86
N PRO A 118 9.39 -12.02 8.40
CA PRO A 118 10.43 -11.94 9.44
C PRO A 118 11.66 -11.14 9.00
N SER A 119 12.04 -11.23 7.74
CA SER A 119 13.23 -10.55 7.20
C SER A 119 13.04 -9.02 7.07
N THR A 120 11.82 -8.54 6.94
CA THR A 120 11.53 -7.11 6.72
C THR A 120 10.83 -6.45 7.90
N GLN A 121 10.51 -7.19 8.93
CA GLN A 121 9.66 -6.73 10.02
C GLN A 121 10.15 -5.42 10.67
N ARG A 122 11.44 -5.34 10.96
CA ARG A 122 12.01 -4.15 11.62
C ARG A 122 11.95 -2.94 10.71
N HIS A 123 12.34 -3.10 9.45
CA HIS A 123 12.32 -2.03 8.46
C HIS A 123 10.89 -1.54 8.24
N ASP A 124 9.95 -2.47 8.06
CA ASP A 124 8.54 -2.14 7.86
C ASP A 124 8.00 -1.33 9.03
N ARG A 125 8.30 -1.73 10.26
CA ARG A 125 7.80 -1.03 11.44
C ARG A 125 8.29 0.41 11.52
N LEU A 126 9.56 0.64 11.24
CA LEU A 126 10.15 1.97 11.40
C LEU A 126 9.81 2.89 10.24
N VAL A 127 10.02 2.42 9.01
CA VAL A 127 9.79 3.22 7.81
C VAL A 127 8.30 3.44 7.59
N LYS A 128 7.51 2.39 7.68
CA LYS A 128 6.07 2.47 7.41
C LYS A 128 5.33 3.26 8.48
N LEU A 129 5.72 3.10 9.76
CA LEU A 129 5.11 3.88 10.83
C LEU A 129 5.27 5.38 10.57
N ASP A 130 6.48 5.80 10.23
CA ASP A 130 6.74 7.20 9.89
C ASP A 130 5.91 7.68 8.71
N LEU A 131 5.89 6.89 7.64
CA LEU A 131 5.13 7.23 6.43
C LEU A 131 3.64 7.37 6.72
N TYR A 132 3.05 6.39 7.38
CA TYR A 132 1.62 6.40 7.66
C TYR A 132 1.22 7.51 8.60
N GLN A 133 2.06 7.79 9.60
CA GLN A 133 1.85 8.89 10.53
C GLN A 133 1.85 10.24 9.82
N ARG A 134 2.87 10.50 8.99
CA ARG A 134 2.97 11.74 8.24
C ARG A 134 1.85 11.92 7.23
N ALA A 135 1.38 10.82 6.63
CA ALA A 135 0.32 10.84 5.63
C ALA A 135 -1.07 11.04 6.25
N GLY A 136 -1.22 10.80 7.55
CA GLY A 136 -2.50 10.95 8.24
C GLY A 136 -3.37 9.70 8.25
N VAL A 137 -2.76 8.52 8.10
CA VAL A 137 -3.47 7.25 8.29
C VAL A 137 -3.96 7.18 9.75
N ARG A 138 -5.24 6.92 9.96
CA ARG A 138 -5.86 6.97 11.29
C ARG A 138 -5.47 5.80 12.17
N GLU A 139 -5.39 4.60 11.59
CA GLU A 139 -4.99 3.38 12.30
C GLU A 139 -4.04 2.56 11.44
N TYR A 140 -3.01 2.05 12.07
CA TYR A 140 -2.02 1.19 11.44
C TYR A 140 -1.85 -0.07 12.30
N TRP A 141 -2.23 -1.22 11.73
CA TRP A 141 -2.12 -2.52 12.41
C TRP A 141 -0.94 -3.29 11.82
N ILE A 142 -0.10 -3.80 12.71
CA ILE A 142 0.97 -4.71 12.37
C ILE A 142 0.62 -6.06 12.96
N ILE A 143 0.47 -7.06 12.11
CA ILE A 143 0.07 -8.41 12.52
C ILE A 143 1.28 -9.31 12.38
N SER A 144 1.79 -9.82 13.49
CA SER A 144 2.89 -10.76 13.48
C SER A 144 2.35 -12.19 13.30
N PRO A 145 2.94 -12.98 12.38
CA PRO A 145 2.56 -14.38 12.21
C PRO A 145 2.96 -15.29 13.38
N GLU A 146 3.81 -14.84 14.32
CA GLU A 146 4.34 -15.60 15.46
C GLU A 146 3.57 -15.36 16.74
#